data_ee439eb8bfc031456c9be2669a1b94d4
#
_entry.id   ee439eb8bfc031456c9be2669a1b94d4
#
_cell.length_a   1.000
_cell.length_b   1.000
_cell.length_c   1.000
_cell.angle_alpha   90.00
_cell.angle_beta   90.00
_cell.angle_gamma   90.00
#
_symmetry.space_group_name_H-M   'P 1'
#
loop_
_entity.id
_entity.type
_entity.pdbx_description
1 polymer ?
#
loop_
_entity_poly.entity_id
_entity_poly.type
_entity_poly.pdbx_seq_one_letter_code
_entity_poly.pdbx_strand_id
1 'polypeptide(L)'
;MKFVHQVGNSQIRIGERDMPRPKRGQVVIKTVVSALCGSEMHGYRKGGYATGNMGHEGAGVVAELGEGVETLSVGQRVGVSAIAGCGNCDRCTKGQYTWCDNYAFFDNMHAEYFVIPALACHVLPDDVPWDVGVLITGDGLGVPYHTSTKIQNADIQTIAVFGLGPVGLGNVMFQKHLGRKVIGIDRSPERLELARALGAKETIAVDESTDVPARIRELTESRGADVCIEAAGVPPTAKQCFASVRTSGTIIFNGEQPSVELSPSEDFIRRDITAIGSWFYHFNEYPKMLELFRSGLPVASLITHRFPLEQADEAFRLMEGKSGKVLLEY
;
A
#
# COMPACT_ATOMS: atom_id res chain seq x y z
N MET A 1 -23.12 7.61 13.92
CA MET A 1 -21.97 8.05 13.13
C MET A 1 -22.09 7.55 11.70
N LYS A 2 -21.60 8.33 10.72
CA LYS A 2 -21.57 7.94 9.30
C LYS A 2 -20.40 6.99 8.99
N PHE A 3 -20.61 6.14 8.01
CA PHE A 3 -19.57 5.24 7.49
C PHE A 3 -19.81 4.91 6.01
N VAL A 4 -18.77 4.53 5.29
CA VAL A 4 -18.85 3.99 3.93
C VAL A 4 -19.34 2.56 3.98
N HIS A 5 -20.38 2.25 3.21
CA HIS A 5 -20.83 0.88 2.98
C HIS A 5 -20.50 0.46 1.54
N GLN A 6 -19.57 -0.46 1.40
CA GLN A 6 -19.24 -1.10 0.11
C GLN A 6 -20.30 -2.17 -0.21
N VAL A 7 -21.31 -1.79 -0.96
CA VAL A 7 -22.45 -2.67 -1.30
C VAL A 7 -22.05 -3.76 -2.31
N GLY A 8 -21.01 -3.52 -3.08
CA GLY A 8 -20.62 -4.34 -4.23
C GLY A 8 -21.27 -3.87 -5.53
N ASN A 9 -20.97 -4.57 -6.62
CA ASN A 9 -21.46 -4.21 -7.96
C ASN A 9 -21.20 -2.73 -8.33
N SER A 10 -20.02 -2.24 -7.97
CA SER A 10 -19.57 -0.84 -8.14
C SER A 10 -20.50 0.19 -7.48
N GLN A 11 -21.02 -0.14 -6.30
CA GLN A 11 -21.90 0.74 -5.51
C GLN A 11 -21.33 1.00 -4.13
N ILE A 12 -21.31 2.27 -3.77
CA ILE A 12 -21.01 2.77 -2.42
C ILE A 12 -22.23 3.48 -1.88
N ARG A 13 -22.51 3.33 -0.58
CA ARG A 13 -23.52 4.09 0.15
C ARG A 13 -22.92 4.65 1.43
N ILE A 14 -23.43 5.78 1.86
CA ILE A 14 -23.18 6.28 3.21
C ILE A 14 -24.25 5.70 4.13
N GLY A 15 -23.82 4.92 5.09
CA GLY A 15 -24.68 4.36 6.13
C GLY A 15 -24.52 5.10 7.45
N GLU A 16 -25.41 4.81 8.39
CA GLU A 16 -25.32 5.27 9.77
C GLU A 16 -25.33 4.08 10.73
N ARG A 17 -24.56 4.19 11.81
CA ARG A 17 -24.53 3.20 12.88
C ARG A 17 -24.23 3.88 14.21
N ASP A 18 -24.43 3.15 15.32
CA ASP A 18 -24.08 3.63 16.65
C ASP A 18 -22.58 3.88 16.78
N MET A 19 -22.21 4.73 17.73
CA MET A 19 -20.82 4.96 18.09
C MET A 19 -20.18 3.65 18.59
N PRO A 20 -19.02 3.25 18.04
CA PRO A 20 -18.35 2.06 18.50
C PRO A 20 -17.80 2.25 19.92
N ARG A 21 -17.69 1.15 20.68
CA ARG A 21 -17.09 1.14 22.01
C ARG A 21 -15.80 0.32 21.99
N PRO A 22 -14.73 0.80 22.62
CA PRO A 22 -13.48 0.06 22.65
C PRO A 22 -13.59 -1.06 23.70
N LYS A 23 -13.08 -2.25 23.36
CA LYS A 23 -12.84 -3.34 24.29
C LYS A 23 -11.50 -3.14 25.00
N ARG A 24 -11.17 -4.03 25.94
CA ARG A 24 -9.86 -4.05 26.60
C ARG A 24 -8.72 -4.06 25.58
N GLY A 25 -7.75 -3.13 25.76
CA GLY A 25 -6.61 -2.98 24.87
C GLY A 25 -6.90 -2.28 23.53
N GLN A 26 -8.13 -1.82 23.30
CA GLN A 26 -8.53 -1.10 22.10
C GLN A 26 -8.75 0.38 22.37
N VAL A 27 -8.76 1.17 21.31
CA VAL A 27 -9.11 2.60 21.32
C VAL A 27 -10.14 2.90 20.24
N VAL A 28 -10.94 3.94 20.45
CA VAL A 28 -11.75 4.57 19.41
C VAL A 28 -10.97 5.73 18.83
N ILE A 29 -10.85 5.76 17.53
CA ILE A 29 -10.26 6.87 16.79
C ILE A 29 -11.38 7.69 16.15
N LYS A 30 -11.39 9.02 16.40
CA LYS A 30 -12.13 9.98 15.58
C LYS A 30 -11.32 10.22 14.33
N THR A 31 -11.84 9.79 13.20
CA THR A 31 -11.15 9.88 11.90
C THR A 31 -11.01 11.34 11.48
N VAL A 32 -9.84 11.70 10.99
CA VAL A 32 -9.59 12.99 10.29
C VAL A 32 -9.43 12.73 8.81
N VAL A 33 -8.75 11.63 8.47
CA VAL A 33 -8.53 11.23 7.08
C VAL A 33 -8.40 9.71 6.99
N SER A 34 -8.90 9.14 5.91
CA SER A 34 -8.61 7.76 5.51
C SER A 34 -8.20 7.72 4.04
N ALA A 35 -7.40 6.71 3.65
CA ALA A 35 -6.91 6.57 2.30
C ALA A 35 -7.44 5.30 1.63
N LEU A 36 -7.86 5.40 0.38
CA LEU A 36 -8.33 4.24 -0.39
C LEU A 36 -7.15 3.42 -0.91
N CYS A 37 -7.29 2.10 -0.85
CA CYS A 37 -6.33 1.14 -1.37
C CYS A 37 -6.88 0.36 -2.57
N GLY A 38 -5.97 -0.06 -3.46
CA GLY A 38 -6.33 -0.89 -4.63
C GLY A 38 -6.96 -2.23 -4.28
N SER A 39 -6.60 -2.82 -3.13
CA SER A 39 -7.18 -4.08 -2.63
C SER A 39 -8.68 -3.99 -2.34
N GLU A 40 -9.20 -2.81 -2.02
CA GLU A 40 -10.63 -2.57 -1.76
C GLU A 40 -11.48 -2.68 -3.03
N MET A 41 -10.86 -2.52 -4.21
CA MET A 41 -11.56 -2.53 -5.50
C MET A 41 -12.17 -3.89 -5.84
N HIS A 42 -11.66 -4.98 -5.25
CA HIS A 42 -12.29 -6.29 -5.41
C HIS A 42 -13.69 -6.34 -4.77
N GLY A 43 -13.80 -5.92 -3.52
CA GLY A 43 -15.10 -5.82 -2.83
C GLY A 43 -16.03 -4.80 -3.48
N TYR A 44 -15.50 -3.66 -3.92
CA TYR A 44 -16.27 -2.64 -4.65
C TYR A 44 -16.93 -3.21 -5.91
N ARG A 45 -16.15 -3.89 -6.77
CA ARG A 45 -16.64 -4.41 -8.06
C ARG A 45 -17.53 -5.63 -7.95
N LYS A 46 -17.34 -6.45 -6.91
CA LYS A 46 -18.05 -7.74 -6.74
C LYS A 46 -19.10 -7.71 -5.64
N GLY A 47 -19.09 -8.71 -4.76
CA GLY A 47 -20.15 -8.94 -3.79
C GLY A 47 -20.26 -7.94 -2.63
N GLY A 48 -19.30 -7.04 -2.49
CA GLY A 48 -19.29 -6.10 -1.37
C GLY A 48 -19.22 -6.77 0.01
N TYR A 49 -19.76 -6.08 1.00
CA TYR A 49 -19.84 -6.54 2.39
C TYR A 49 -21.29 -6.43 2.87
N ALA A 50 -21.70 -7.30 3.78
CA ALA A 50 -23.05 -7.23 4.37
C ALA A 50 -23.29 -5.89 5.08
N THR A 51 -22.24 -5.35 5.69
CA THR A 51 -22.18 -3.99 6.27
C THR A 51 -20.73 -3.55 6.38
N GLY A 52 -20.47 -2.24 6.22
CA GLY A 52 -19.13 -1.67 6.37
C GLY A 52 -18.30 -1.65 5.09
N ASN A 53 -16.98 -1.61 5.26
CA ASN A 53 -16.01 -1.42 4.18
C ASN A 53 -14.68 -2.11 4.52
N MET A 54 -13.82 -2.26 3.53
CA MET A 54 -12.46 -2.79 3.68
C MET A 54 -11.39 -1.70 3.87
N GLY A 55 -11.81 -0.46 4.16
CA GLY A 55 -10.86 0.63 4.43
C GLY A 55 -9.96 0.29 5.61
N HIS A 56 -8.66 0.34 5.38
CA HIS A 56 -7.65 -0.12 6.34
C HIS A 56 -6.48 0.88 6.50
N GLU A 57 -6.60 2.05 5.93
CA GLU A 57 -5.65 3.14 6.10
C GLU A 57 -6.38 4.32 6.73
N GLY A 58 -6.10 4.63 7.99
CA GLY A 58 -6.76 5.70 8.74
C GLY A 58 -5.81 6.50 9.62
N ALA A 59 -6.10 7.79 9.79
CA ALA A 59 -5.44 8.66 10.76
C ALA A 59 -6.46 9.57 11.43
N GLY A 60 -6.23 9.88 12.70
CA GLY A 60 -7.15 10.70 13.47
C GLY A 60 -6.70 10.91 14.90
N VAL A 61 -7.67 11.22 15.74
CA VAL A 61 -7.45 11.55 17.15
C VAL A 61 -8.06 10.46 18.04
N VAL A 62 -7.33 10.02 19.05
CA VAL A 62 -7.84 9.10 20.07
C VAL A 62 -9.03 9.75 20.77
N ALA A 63 -10.22 9.19 20.62
CA ALA A 63 -11.47 9.70 21.21
C ALA A 63 -11.86 9.00 22.51
N GLU A 64 -11.61 7.69 22.62
CA GLU A 64 -11.92 6.90 23.82
C GLU A 64 -10.88 5.80 24.01
N LEU A 65 -10.50 5.51 25.25
CA LEU A 65 -9.59 4.43 25.63
C LEU A 65 -10.39 3.28 26.23
N GLY A 66 -10.11 2.07 25.76
CA GLY A 66 -10.58 0.85 26.43
C GLY A 66 -9.75 0.52 27.66
N GLU A 67 -10.28 -0.40 28.45
CA GLU A 67 -9.61 -0.87 29.68
C GLU A 67 -8.19 -1.36 29.37
N GLY A 68 -7.22 -0.97 30.24
CA GLY A 68 -5.82 -1.41 30.16
C GLY A 68 -4.98 -0.73 29.07
N VAL A 69 -5.47 0.30 28.42
CA VAL A 69 -4.66 1.13 27.50
C VAL A 69 -3.94 2.20 28.31
N GLU A 70 -2.62 2.09 28.36
CA GLU A 70 -1.72 3.01 29.08
C GLU A 70 -0.73 3.73 28.15
N THR A 71 -0.64 3.28 26.89
CA THR A 71 0.35 3.77 25.91
C THR A 71 -0.13 4.97 25.09
N LEU A 72 -1.41 5.30 25.18
CA LEU A 72 -2.04 6.39 24.45
C LEU A 72 -2.88 7.27 25.39
N SER A 73 -3.19 8.48 24.96
CA SER A 73 -4.05 9.42 25.68
C SER A 73 -5.17 9.93 24.76
N VAL A 74 -6.32 10.26 25.36
CA VAL A 74 -7.40 10.95 24.64
C VAL A 74 -6.89 12.28 24.11
N GLY A 75 -7.23 12.61 22.86
CA GLY A 75 -6.74 13.78 22.15
C GLY A 75 -5.42 13.56 21.39
N GLN A 76 -4.74 12.43 21.58
CA GLN A 76 -3.49 12.13 20.90
C GLN A 76 -3.69 11.86 19.41
N ARG A 77 -2.82 12.42 18.57
CA ARG A 77 -2.78 12.21 17.12
C ARG A 77 -2.18 10.86 16.80
N VAL A 78 -2.86 10.07 15.99
CA VAL A 78 -2.38 8.75 15.56
C VAL A 78 -2.67 8.48 14.09
N GLY A 79 -1.78 7.74 13.46
CA GLY A 79 -2.07 6.97 12.26
C GLY A 79 -2.01 5.48 12.60
N VAL A 80 -2.66 4.64 11.85
CA VAL A 80 -2.81 3.24 12.26
C VAL A 80 -2.25 2.26 11.24
N SER A 81 -1.68 1.18 11.73
CA SER A 81 -1.38 -0.01 10.93
C SER A 81 -2.62 -0.91 10.89
N ALA A 82 -2.99 -1.38 9.70
CA ALA A 82 -4.08 -2.36 9.58
C ALA A 82 -3.75 -3.72 10.21
N ILE A 83 -2.50 -3.98 10.51
CA ILE A 83 -2.04 -5.23 11.10
C ILE A 83 -1.65 -5.02 12.56
N ALA A 84 -2.27 -5.80 13.44
CA ALA A 84 -1.85 -5.93 14.82
C ALA A 84 -1.42 -7.36 15.12
N GLY A 85 -0.30 -7.53 15.80
CA GLY A 85 0.15 -8.83 16.29
C GLY A 85 -0.56 -9.23 17.59
N CYS A 86 -0.26 -10.41 18.11
CA CYS A 86 -0.81 -10.90 19.40
C CYS A 86 -0.24 -10.15 20.63
N GLY A 87 0.81 -9.36 20.47
CA GLY A 87 1.43 -8.54 21.50
C GLY A 87 2.47 -9.24 22.38
N ASN A 88 2.59 -10.58 22.35
CA ASN A 88 3.40 -11.34 23.31
C ASN A 88 4.36 -12.37 22.71
N CYS A 89 4.36 -12.62 21.40
CA CYS A 89 5.34 -13.52 20.78
C CYS A 89 6.63 -12.79 20.39
N ASP A 90 7.70 -13.54 20.09
CA ASP A 90 9.00 -12.99 19.70
C ASP A 90 8.95 -12.01 18.51
N ARG A 91 8.01 -12.19 17.59
CA ARG A 91 7.80 -11.28 16.46
C ARG A 91 7.18 -9.97 16.93
N CYS A 92 6.18 -10.06 17.81
CA CYS A 92 5.49 -8.88 18.33
C CYS A 92 6.39 -8.04 19.25
N THR A 93 7.23 -8.65 20.09
CA THR A 93 8.19 -7.90 20.92
C THR A 93 9.22 -7.12 20.10
N LYS A 94 9.44 -7.52 18.85
CA LYS A 94 10.29 -6.82 17.87
C LYS A 94 9.50 -5.87 16.94
N GLY A 95 8.19 -5.72 17.14
CA GLY A 95 7.34 -4.93 16.26
C GLY A 95 7.13 -5.50 14.85
N GLN A 96 7.41 -6.79 14.64
CA GLN A 96 7.29 -7.48 13.36
C GLN A 96 5.91 -8.12 13.21
N TYR A 97 4.84 -7.33 13.26
CA TYR A 97 3.47 -7.84 13.38
C TYR A 97 3.00 -8.66 12.18
N THR A 98 3.44 -8.36 10.97
CA THR A 98 3.06 -9.14 9.77
C THR A 98 3.62 -10.58 9.79
N TRP A 99 4.58 -10.87 10.66
CA TRP A 99 5.15 -12.20 10.86
C TRP A 99 4.63 -12.90 12.12
N CYS A 100 3.66 -12.32 12.81
CA CYS A 100 3.00 -12.97 13.93
C CYS A 100 2.02 -14.02 13.42
N ASP A 101 2.13 -15.27 13.87
CA ASP A 101 1.21 -16.35 13.45
C ASP A 101 -0.25 -16.10 13.85
N ASN A 102 -0.46 -15.22 14.85
CA ASN A 102 -1.77 -14.81 15.35
C ASN A 102 -2.02 -13.30 15.11
N TYR A 103 -1.57 -12.77 13.97
CA TYR A 103 -1.92 -11.41 13.61
C TYR A 103 -3.40 -11.25 13.32
N ALA A 104 -3.92 -10.05 13.48
CA ALA A 104 -5.25 -9.67 13.06
C ALA A 104 -5.18 -8.51 12.07
N PHE A 105 -6.03 -8.57 11.04
CA PHE A 105 -6.25 -7.49 10.09
C PHE A 105 -7.46 -6.67 10.53
N PHE A 106 -7.35 -5.35 10.46
CA PHE A 106 -8.39 -4.40 10.84
C PHE A 106 -8.81 -3.56 9.65
N ASP A 107 -10.11 -3.45 9.46
CA ASP A 107 -10.77 -2.72 8.40
C ASP A 107 -11.84 -1.75 8.96
N ASN A 108 -12.79 -1.32 8.12
CA ASN A 108 -13.87 -0.39 8.49
C ASN A 108 -13.42 1.01 8.91
N MET A 109 -12.27 1.47 8.43
CA MET A 109 -11.70 2.79 8.76
C MET A 109 -12.28 3.94 7.92
N HIS A 110 -13.04 3.64 6.86
CA HIS A 110 -13.81 4.66 6.14
C HIS A 110 -15.11 4.98 6.89
N ALA A 111 -14.96 5.63 8.04
CA ALA A 111 -16.03 5.97 8.96
C ALA A 111 -15.60 7.15 9.84
N GLU A 112 -16.55 7.94 10.36
CA GLU A 112 -16.26 9.05 11.29
C GLU A 112 -15.52 8.59 12.55
N TYR A 113 -15.74 7.32 12.96
CA TYR A 113 -15.02 6.69 14.06
C TYR A 113 -14.79 5.20 13.76
N PHE A 114 -13.64 4.69 14.19
CA PHE A 114 -13.34 3.26 14.12
C PHE A 114 -12.64 2.78 15.39
N VAL A 115 -12.67 1.46 15.63
CA VAL A 115 -11.99 0.82 16.76
C VAL A 115 -10.77 0.06 16.26
N ILE A 116 -9.66 0.18 17.01
CA ILE A 116 -8.43 -0.54 16.70
C ILE A 116 -7.67 -0.87 17.98
N PRO A 117 -6.87 -1.96 18.04
CA PRO A 117 -5.96 -2.18 19.16
C PRO A 117 -4.97 -1.01 19.33
N ALA A 118 -4.75 -0.58 20.57
CA ALA A 118 -3.79 0.50 20.86
C ALA A 118 -2.38 0.19 20.33
N LEU A 119 -1.97 -1.09 20.32
CA LEU A 119 -0.68 -1.53 19.81
C LEU A 119 -0.50 -1.36 18.28
N ALA A 120 -1.57 -1.12 17.54
CA ALA A 120 -1.53 -0.82 16.10
C ALA A 120 -1.48 0.69 15.79
N CYS A 121 -1.50 1.54 16.81
CA CYS A 121 -1.47 2.98 16.67
C CYS A 121 -0.04 3.53 16.68
N HIS A 122 0.33 4.27 15.66
CA HIS A 122 1.54 5.08 15.62
C HIS A 122 1.21 6.51 16.04
N VAL A 123 1.91 7.03 17.04
CA VAL A 123 1.77 8.44 17.43
C VAL A 123 2.30 9.33 16.31
N LEU A 124 1.46 10.23 15.79
CA LEU A 124 1.83 11.21 14.79
C LEU A 124 2.30 12.51 15.47
N PRO A 125 3.57 12.91 15.26
CA PRO A 125 4.05 14.22 15.70
C PRO A 125 3.27 15.39 15.07
N ASP A 126 3.27 16.55 15.73
CA ASP A 126 2.52 17.73 15.26
C ASP A 126 3.03 18.30 13.92
N ASP A 127 4.29 18.07 13.61
CA ASP A 127 4.92 18.46 12.34
C ASP A 127 4.51 17.57 11.15
N VAL A 128 3.78 16.48 11.38
CA VAL A 128 3.29 15.59 10.32
C VAL A 128 1.87 15.97 9.93
N PRO A 129 1.61 16.45 8.69
CA PRO A 129 0.26 16.67 8.20
C PRO A 129 -0.56 15.37 8.18
N TRP A 130 -1.87 15.47 8.38
CA TRP A 130 -2.76 14.30 8.46
C TRP A 130 -2.71 13.42 7.20
N ASP A 131 -2.72 14.04 6.03
CA ASP A 131 -2.68 13.40 4.72
C ASP A 131 -1.36 12.63 4.49
N VAL A 132 -0.25 13.18 4.98
CA VAL A 132 1.04 12.47 4.99
C VAL A 132 1.04 11.38 6.06
N GLY A 133 0.50 11.66 7.23
CA GLY A 133 0.43 10.73 8.36
C GLY A 133 -0.25 9.42 8.00
N VAL A 134 -1.41 9.47 7.33
CA VAL A 134 -2.14 8.27 6.89
C VAL A 134 -1.34 7.44 5.87
N LEU A 135 -0.51 8.07 5.03
CA LEU A 135 0.32 7.36 4.05
C LEU A 135 1.57 6.75 4.66
N ILE A 136 2.19 7.40 5.65
CA ILE A 136 3.36 6.88 6.37
C ILE A 136 2.98 5.66 7.21
N THR A 137 1.77 5.66 7.77
CA THR A 137 1.27 4.57 8.63
C THR A 137 0.37 3.58 7.90
N GLY A 138 0.16 3.77 6.60
CA GLY A 138 -0.62 2.92 5.71
C GLY A 138 0.21 2.37 4.54
N ASP A 139 -0.47 1.86 3.54
CA ASP A 139 0.14 1.23 2.37
C ASP A 139 0.89 2.20 1.46
N GLY A 140 0.58 3.50 1.53
CA GLY A 140 1.15 4.50 0.64
C GLY A 140 2.68 4.57 0.70
N LEU A 141 3.27 4.53 1.88
CA LEU A 141 4.71 4.45 2.10
C LEU A 141 5.13 3.12 2.73
N GLY A 142 4.28 2.51 3.56
CA GLY A 142 4.61 1.29 4.30
C GLY A 142 5.05 0.15 3.39
N VAL A 143 4.25 -0.21 2.38
CA VAL A 143 4.58 -1.30 1.44
C VAL A 143 5.83 -0.97 0.61
N PRO A 144 5.99 0.22 -0.01
CA PRO A 144 7.21 0.59 -0.71
C PRO A 144 8.46 0.56 0.16
N TYR A 145 8.36 1.04 1.40
CA TYR A 145 9.48 0.99 2.35
C TYR A 145 9.85 -0.46 2.67
N HIS A 146 8.89 -1.29 3.08
CA HIS A 146 9.12 -2.70 3.40
C HIS A 146 9.69 -3.47 2.21
N THR A 147 9.21 -3.20 0.99
CA THR A 147 9.76 -3.73 -0.25
C THR A 147 11.24 -3.38 -0.40
N SER A 148 11.62 -2.14 -0.11
CA SER A 148 13.01 -1.69 -0.23
C SER A 148 13.96 -2.39 0.73
N THR A 149 13.48 -2.84 1.89
CA THR A 149 14.30 -3.59 2.85
C THR A 149 14.76 -4.95 2.33
N LYS A 150 14.10 -5.47 1.30
CA LYS A 150 14.40 -6.76 0.68
C LYS A 150 15.39 -6.67 -0.48
N ILE A 151 15.67 -5.47 -0.97
CA ILE A 151 16.48 -5.18 -2.16
C ILE A 151 17.55 -4.12 -1.85
N GLN A 152 18.35 -4.37 -0.82
CA GLN A 152 19.36 -3.41 -0.34
C GLN A 152 20.71 -3.49 -1.04
N ASN A 153 20.91 -4.42 -2.01
CA ASN A 153 22.16 -4.54 -2.74
C ASN A 153 22.47 -3.27 -3.53
N ALA A 154 23.67 -2.73 -3.38
CA ALA A 154 24.13 -1.52 -4.06
C ALA A 154 24.24 -1.67 -5.60
N ASP A 155 24.36 -2.89 -6.11
CA ASP A 155 24.44 -3.19 -7.55
C ASP A 155 23.07 -3.05 -8.26
N ILE A 156 21.99 -2.90 -7.52
CA ILE A 156 20.65 -2.71 -8.08
C ILE A 156 20.52 -1.27 -8.58
N GLN A 157 20.45 -1.11 -9.90
CA GLN A 157 20.36 0.19 -10.57
C GLN A 157 19.00 0.41 -11.25
N THR A 158 18.43 -0.65 -11.84
CA THR A 158 17.20 -0.54 -12.63
C THR A 158 16.08 -1.37 -12.04
N ILE A 159 14.96 -0.70 -11.75
CA ILE A 159 13.72 -1.29 -11.20
C ILE A 159 12.61 -1.18 -12.24
N ALA A 160 11.94 -2.28 -12.56
CA ALA A 160 10.70 -2.29 -13.34
C ALA A 160 9.50 -2.50 -12.40
N VAL A 161 8.53 -1.57 -12.40
CA VAL A 161 7.33 -1.64 -11.56
C VAL A 161 6.13 -1.94 -12.43
N PHE A 162 5.53 -3.11 -12.26
CA PHE A 162 4.36 -3.58 -12.98
C PHE A 162 3.08 -3.30 -12.19
N GLY A 163 2.22 -2.45 -12.77
CA GLY A 163 1.04 -1.92 -12.10
C GLY A 163 1.35 -0.65 -11.31
N LEU A 164 0.83 0.47 -11.79
CA LEU A 164 1.03 1.81 -11.22
C LEU A 164 -0.20 2.28 -10.42
N GLY A 165 -0.83 1.35 -9.71
CA GLY A 165 -1.77 1.69 -8.65
C GLY A 165 -1.08 2.38 -7.47
N PRO A 166 -1.79 2.70 -6.39
CA PRO A 166 -1.22 3.42 -5.24
C PRO A 166 0.10 2.83 -4.71
N VAL A 167 0.18 1.50 -4.54
CA VAL A 167 1.41 0.81 -4.09
C VAL A 167 2.51 0.88 -5.14
N GLY A 168 2.18 0.70 -6.43
CA GLY A 168 3.17 0.79 -7.52
C GLY A 168 3.74 2.19 -7.66
N LEU A 169 2.92 3.24 -7.60
CA LEU A 169 3.36 4.64 -7.59
C LEU A 169 4.21 4.96 -6.37
N GLY A 170 3.87 4.42 -5.19
CA GLY A 170 4.70 4.52 -3.99
C GLY A 170 6.08 3.88 -4.19
N ASN A 171 6.14 2.71 -4.84
CA ASN A 171 7.43 2.10 -5.22
C ASN A 171 8.21 2.97 -6.22
N VAL A 172 7.56 3.54 -7.23
CA VAL A 172 8.22 4.48 -8.18
C VAL A 172 8.88 5.63 -7.42
N MET A 173 8.13 6.33 -6.60
CA MET A 173 8.62 7.45 -5.79
C MET A 173 9.79 7.02 -4.90
N PHE A 174 9.63 5.92 -4.17
CA PHE A 174 10.62 5.48 -3.19
C PHE A 174 11.93 4.99 -3.86
N GLN A 175 11.82 4.17 -4.92
CA GLN A 175 13.00 3.68 -5.63
C GLN A 175 13.75 4.81 -6.33
N LYS A 176 13.02 5.82 -6.85
CA LYS A 176 13.64 7.04 -7.38
C LYS A 176 14.36 7.83 -6.29
N HIS A 177 13.79 7.96 -5.10
CA HIS A 177 14.45 8.62 -3.96
C HIS A 177 15.77 7.93 -3.59
N LEU A 178 15.83 6.59 -3.71
CA LEU A 178 17.06 5.80 -3.53
C LEU A 178 18.06 5.91 -4.69
N GLY A 179 17.81 6.78 -5.69
CA GLY A 179 18.70 7.02 -6.83
C GLY A 179 18.62 5.98 -7.96
N ARG A 180 17.67 5.06 -7.93
CA ARG A 180 17.54 4.00 -8.94
C ARG A 180 16.82 4.51 -10.20
N LYS A 181 17.16 3.93 -11.36
CA LYS A 181 16.40 4.09 -12.60
C LYS A 181 15.11 3.29 -12.50
N VAL A 182 13.95 3.94 -12.60
CA VAL A 182 12.66 3.27 -12.53
C VAL A 182 11.98 3.27 -13.88
N ILE A 183 11.47 2.10 -14.30
CA ILE A 183 10.62 1.88 -15.46
C ILE A 183 9.22 1.55 -14.94
N GLY A 184 8.23 2.40 -15.22
CA GLY A 184 6.83 2.18 -14.82
C GLY A 184 6.03 1.52 -15.92
N ILE A 185 5.24 0.49 -15.61
CA ILE A 185 4.47 -0.29 -16.56
C ILE A 185 2.99 -0.31 -16.15
N ASP A 186 2.09 0.23 -16.97
CA ASP A 186 0.64 0.21 -16.71
C ASP A 186 -0.15 0.32 -18.02
N ARG A 187 -1.44 0.06 -17.95
CA ARG A 187 -2.40 0.25 -19.04
C ARG A 187 -3.02 1.65 -19.06
N SER A 188 -3.06 2.32 -17.90
CA SER A 188 -3.66 3.65 -17.73
C SER A 188 -2.70 4.76 -18.14
N PRO A 189 -3.04 5.59 -19.14
CA PRO A 189 -2.25 6.77 -19.49
C PRO A 189 -2.06 7.74 -18.31
N GLU A 190 -3.10 7.91 -17.49
CA GLU A 190 -3.07 8.80 -16.33
C GLU A 190 -2.06 8.32 -15.29
N ARG A 191 -2.02 7.01 -15.00
CA ARG A 191 -1.05 6.43 -14.05
C ARG A 191 0.37 6.46 -14.59
N LEU A 192 0.56 6.30 -15.90
CA LEU A 192 1.87 6.47 -16.54
C LEU A 192 2.38 7.91 -16.39
N GLU A 193 1.50 8.91 -16.52
CA GLU A 193 1.85 10.31 -16.31
C GLU A 193 2.21 10.59 -14.85
N LEU A 194 1.42 10.08 -13.89
CA LEU A 194 1.73 10.16 -12.47
C LEU A 194 3.09 9.53 -12.15
N ALA A 195 3.39 8.37 -12.74
CA ALA A 195 4.69 7.72 -12.55
C ALA A 195 5.86 8.58 -13.05
N ARG A 196 5.71 9.27 -14.20
CA ARG A 196 6.71 10.23 -14.69
C ARG A 196 6.88 11.39 -13.71
N ALA A 197 5.78 11.96 -13.23
CA ALA A 197 5.82 13.04 -12.24
C ALA A 197 6.49 12.62 -10.94
N LEU A 198 6.34 11.36 -10.52
CA LEU A 198 7.01 10.77 -9.35
C LEU A 198 8.45 10.33 -9.64
N GLY A 199 8.94 10.50 -10.86
CA GLY A 199 10.33 10.31 -11.24
C GLY A 199 10.67 8.98 -11.92
N ALA A 200 9.68 8.27 -12.47
CA ALA A 200 9.98 7.18 -13.39
C ALA A 200 10.76 7.73 -14.60
N LYS A 201 11.91 7.12 -14.87
CA LYS A 201 12.78 7.53 -16.00
C LYS A 201 12.14 7.18 -17.33
N GLU A 202 11.48 6.04 -17.38
CA GLU A 202 10.79 5.49 -18.54
C GLU A 202 9.42 4.96 -18.14
N THR A 203 8.49 4.94 -19.08
CA THR A 203 7.19 4.29 -18.89
C THR A 203 6.82 3.46 -20.12
N ILE A 204 6.13 2.35 -19.88
CA ILE A 204 5.63 1.45 -20.92
C ILE A 204 4.11 1.39 -20.80
N ALA A 205 3.41 1.89 -21.83
CA ALA A 205 1.98 1.71 -21.97
C ALA A 205 1.70 0.29 -22.49
N VAL A 206 0.81 -0.42 -21.82
CA VAL A 206 0.49 -1.81 -22.12
C VAL A 206 -0.86 -1.90 -22.84
N ASP A 207 -0.83 -2.45 -24.03
CA ASP A 207 -1.99 -2.89 -24.80
C ASP A 207 -1.85 -4.37 -25.24
N GLU A 208 -2.77 -4.85 -26.08
CA GLU A 208 -2.78 -6.24 -26.55
C GLU A 208 -1.56 -6.61 -27.42
N SER A 209 -0.91 -5.62 -28.03
CA SER A 209 0.25 -5.81 -28.92
C SER A 209 1.61 -5.61 -28.24
N THR A 210 1.62 -5.13 -27.00
CA THR A 210 2.84 -4.71 -26.32
C THR A 210 3.64 -5.90 -25.78
N ASP A 211 4.83 -6.14 -26.31
CA ASP A 211 5.82 -7.04 -25.72
C ASP A 211 6.62 -6.29 -24.64
N VAL A 212 6.10 -6.30 -23.40
CA VAL A 212 6.71 -5.61 -22.26
C VAL A 212 8.15 -6.13 -21.98
N PRO A 213 8.43 -7.45 -21.97
CA PRO A 213 9.79 -7.95 -21.81
C PRO A 213 10.76 -7.44 -22.88
N ALA A 214 10.36 -7.39 -24.15
CA ALA A 214 11.21 -6.84 -25.21
C ALA A 214 11.49 -5.34 -24.97
N ARG A 215 10.47 -4.57 -24.63
CA ARG A 215 10.66 -3.13 -24.31
C ARG A 215 11.59 -2.90 -23.13
N ILE A 216 11.50 -3.71 -22.06
CA ILE A 216 12.43 -3.60 -20.92
C ILE A 216 13.86 -3.95 -21.36
N ARG A 217 14.06 -4.97 -22.19
CA ARG A 217 15.38 -5.31 -22.74
C ARG A 217 15.97 -4.15 -23.56
N GLU A 218 15.19 -3.50 -24.42
CA GLU A 218 15.63 -2.31 -25.16
C GLU A 218 16.09 -1.20 -24.22
N LEU A 219 15.37 -0.94 -23.13
CA LEU A 219 15.69 0.11 -22.15
C LEU A 219 16.85 -0.24 -21.21
N THR A 220 17.34 -1.48 -21.24
CA THR A 220 18.35 -2.04 -20.32
C THR A 220 19.52 -2.69 -21.04
N GLU A 221 19.82 -2.28 -22.28
CA GLU A 221 20.94 -2.82 -23.07
C GLU A 221 20.88 -4.36 -23.19
N SER A 222 19.70 -4.88 -23.44
CA SER A 222 19.36 -6.31 -23.56
C SER A 222 19.52 -7.14 -22.28
N ARG A 223 19.87 -6.55 -21.12
CA ARG A 223 20.11 -7.28 -19.88
C ARG A 223 18.82 -7.68 -19.14
N GLY A 224 17.78 -6.87 -19.22
CA GLY A 224 16.61 -6.92 -18.34
C GLY A 224 16.76 -6.06 -17.08
N ALA A 225 15.71 -5.89 -16.30
CA ALA A 225 15.73 -5.13 -15.05
C ALA A 225 16.46 -5.89 -13.93
N ASP A 226 17.15 -5.20 -13.03
CA ASP A 226 17.78 -5.83 -11.86
C ASP A 226 16.70 -6.37 -10.91
N VAL A 227 15.63 -5.62 -10.76
CA VAL A 227 14.46 -6.00 -9.96
C VAL A 227 13.17 -5.72 -10.73
N CYS A 228 12.24 -6.65 -10.68
CA CYS A 228 10.85 -6.44 -11.12
C CYS A 228 9.94 -6.47 -9.89
N ILE A 229 9.14 -5.42 -9.70
CA ILE A 229 8.13 -5.33 -8.63
C ILE A 229 6.76 -5.55 -9.25
N GLU A 230 6.11 -6.64 -8.90
CA GLU A 230 4.74 -6.96 -9.28
C GLU A 230 3.78 -6.31 -8.30
N ALA A 231 3.05 -5.27 -8.72
CA ALA A 231 2.11 -4.50 -7.92
C ALA A 231 0.71 -4.40 -8.57
N ALA A 232 0.45 -5.17 -9.63
CA ALA A 232 -0.84 -5.22 -10.30
C ALA A 232 -1.77 -6.31 -9.72
N GLY A 233 -1.19 -7.37 -9.12
CA GLY A 233 -1.94 -8.47 -8.53
C GLY A 233 -2.66 -9.35 -9.55
N VAL A 234 -2.06 -9.56 -10.73
CA VAL A 234 -2.65 -10.41 -11.76
C VAL A 234 -1.61 -11.37 -12.38
N PRO A 235 -1.98 -12.65 -12.66
CA PRO A 235 -1.03 -13.65 -13.15
C PRO A 235 -0.24 -13.26 -14.41
N PRO A 236 -0.80 -12.56 -15.41
CA PRO A 236 -0.04 -12.14 -16.58
C PRO A 236 1.13 -11.20 -16.26
N THR A 237 0.97 -10.25 -15.33
CA THR A 237 2.06 -9.34 -14.93
C THR A 237 3.15 -10.07 -14.17
N ALA A 238 2.79 -11.05 -13.34
CA ALA A 238 3.77 -11.90 -12.68
C ALA A 238 4.63 -12.66 -13.71
N LYS A 239 4.04 -13.28 -14.73
CA LYS A 239 4.80 -13.92 -15.83
C LYS A 239 5.71 -12.92 -16.55
N GLN A 240 5.21 -11.73 -16.84
CA GLN A 240 6.01 -10.68 -17.47
C GLN A 240 7.18 -10.23 -16.58
N CYS A 241 7.05 -10.22 -15.24
CA CYS A 241 8.16 -9.96 -14.33
C CYS A 241 9.28 -10.99 -14.50
N PHE A 242 8.95 -12.30 -14.54
CA PHE A 242 9.93 -13.36 -14.79
C PHE A 242 10.60 -13.22 -16.16
N ALA A 243 9.87 -12.86 -17.21
CA ALA A 243 10.41 -12.67 -18.55
C ALA A 243 11.26 -11.38 -18.69
N SER A 244 11.12 -10.42 -17.81
CA SER A 244 11.74 -9.09 -17.87
C SER A 244 12.94 -8.90 -16.96
N VAL A 245 13.02 -9.66 -15.88
CA VAL A 245 14.13 -9.60 -14.93
C VAL A 245 15.40 -10.21 -15.56
N ARG A 246 16.56 -9.63 -15.28
CA ARG A 246 17.85 -10.18 -15.74
C ARG A 246 18.18 -11.51 -15.06
N THR A 247 19.12 -12.26 -15.61
CA THR A 247 19.74 -13.38 -14.90
C THR A 247 20.34 -12.90 -13.57
N SER A 248 20.19 -13.70 -12.51
CA SER A 248 20.54 -13.36 -11.12
C SER A 248 19.83 -12.09 -10.61
N GLY A 249 18.62 -11.81 -11.14
CA GLY A 249 17.80 -10.70 -10.71
C GLY A 249 16.76 -11.11 -9.66
N THR A 250 16.00 -10.15 -9.21
CA THR A 250 15.00 -10.34 -8.13
C THR A 250 13.61 -9.94 -8.58
N ILE A 251 12.62 -10.72 -8.18
CA ILE A 251 11.19 -10.39 -8.35
C ILE A 251 10.59 -10.18 -6.98
N ILE A 252 9.87 -9.07 -6.80
CA ILE A 252 9.12 -8.78 -5.58
C ILE A 252 7.63 -8.83 -5.90
N PHE A 253 6.88 -9.62 -5.13
CA PHE A 253 5.43 -9.66 -5.19
C PHE A 253 4.85 -8.74 -4.12
N ASN A 254 4.20 -7.65 -4.55
CA ASN A 254 3.35 -6.78 -3.72
C ASN A 254 1.86 -7.01 -4.01
N GLY A 255 1.51 -7.31 -5.26
CA GLY A 255 0.13 -7.54 -5.67
C GLY A 255 -0.35 -8.93 -5.27
N GLU A 256 -1.44 -8.99 -4.49
CA GLU A 256 -2.06 -10.26 -4.15
C GLU A 256 -2.75 -10.89 -5.36
N GLN A 257 -2.46 -12.15 -5.61
CA GLN A 257 -3.02 -12.93 -6.71
C GLN A 257 -3.15 -14.40 -6.33
N PRO A 258 -4.18 -15.12 -6.83
CA PRO A 258 -4.47 -16.47 -6.37
C PRO A 258 -3.43 -17.51 -6.82
N SER A 259 -2.83 -17.31 -7.98
CA SER A 259 -1.86 -18.27 -8.54
C SER A 259 -1.10 -17.66 -9.71
N VAL A 260 0.09 -18.18 -9.96
CA VAL A 260 0.85 -18.00 -11.20
C VAL A 260 1.51 -19.34 -11.54
N GLU A 261 1.43 -19.75 -12.81
CA GLU A 261 2.07 -20.96 -13.30
C GLU A 261 3.51 -20.64 -13.71
N LEU A 262 4.50 -21.30 -13.11
CA LEU A 262 5.92 -21.09 -13.32
C LEU A 262 6.63 -22.43 -13.56
N SER A 263 7.67 -22.41 -14.39
CA SER A 263 8.59 -23.53 -14.60
C SER A 263 9.81 -23.37 -13.68
N PRO A 264 10.03 -24.27 -12.71
CA PRO A 264 11.23 -24.20 -11.88
C PRO A 264 12.53 -24.13 -12.69
N SER A 265 12.62 -24.87 -13.79
CA SER A 265 13.82 -24.90 -14.63
C SER A 265 14.06 -23.60 -15.40
N GLU A 266 13.01 -23.08 -16.07
CA GLU A 266 13.16 -21.92 -16.97
C GLU A 266 13.07 -20.59 -16.21
N ASP A 267 12.14 -20.51 -15.25
CA ASP A 267 11.89 -19.28 -14.54
C ASP A 267 12.88 -19.03 -13.38
N PHE A 268 13.50 -20.09 -12.82
CA PHE A 268 14.40 -19.98 -11.68
C PHE A 268 15.79 -20.54 -11.97
N ILE A 269 15.94 -21.88 -12.14
CA ILE A 269 17.21 -22.60 -12.03
C ILE A 269 18.24 -22.09 -13.07
N ARG A 270 17.82 -21.99 -14.36
CA ARG A 270 18.73 -21.60 -15.45
C ARG A 270 19.14 -20.12 -15.44
N ARG A 271 18.51 -19.34 -14.59
CA ARG A 271 18.68 -17.89 -14.52
C ARG A 271 19.03 -17.39 -13.13
N ASP A 272 19.16 -18.26 -12.12
CA ASP A 272 19.43 -17.91 -10.72
C ASP A 272 18.49 -16.80 -10.18
N ILE A 273 17.19 -16.92 -10.45
CA ILE A 273 16.20 -15.91 -10.06
C ILE A 273 15.85 -16.03 -8.58
N THR A 274 15.80 -14.90 -7.90
CA THR A 274 15.21 -14.77 -6.56
C THR A 274 13.80 -14.20 -6.66
N ALA A 275 12.81 -14.85 -6.04
CA ALA A 275 11.45 -14.33 -5.93
C ALA A 275 11.08 -14.18 -4.46
N ILE A 276 10.56 -13.00 -4.07
CA ILE A 276 10.30 -12.62 -2.68
C ILE A 276 8.90 -12.02 -2.56
N GLY A 277 8.13 -12.45 -1.55
CA GLY A 277 6.90 -11.78 -1.13
C GLY A 277 7.20 -10.55 -0.25
N SER A 278 6.44 -9.48 -0.43
CA SER A 278 6.52 -8.29 0.41
C SER A 278 5.12 -7.75 0.65
N TRP A 279 4.61 -7.96 1.86
CA TRP A 279 3.25 -7.65 2.24
C TRP A 279 3.20 -6.70 3.43
N PHE A 280 2.45 -5.61 3.31
CA PHE A 280 2.36 -4.55 4.30
C PHE A 280 3.74 -4.02 4.73
N TYR A 281 3.86 -3.64 6.02
CA TYR A 281 5.11 -3.25 6.65
C TYR A 281 5.11 -3.69 8.13
N HIS A 282 6.27 -3.76 8.75
CA HIS A 282 6.37 -4.04 10.16
C HIS A 282 6.19 -2.77 11.00
N PHE A 283 5.50 -2.89 12.13
CA PHE A 283 5.24 -1.77 13.03
C PHE A 283 6.51 -1.00 13.45
N ASN A 284 7.62 -1.71 13.67
CA ASN A 284 8.91 -1.13 14.02
C ASN A 284 9.59 -0.36 12.87
N GLU A 285 9.06 -0.39 11.66
CA GLU A 285 9.60 0.34 10.51
C GLU A 285 9.13 1.82 10.46
N TYR A 286 8.06 2.16 11.19
CA TYR A 286 7.49 3.51 11.21
C TYR A 286 8.50 4.62 11.56
N PRO A 287 9.37 4.52 12.58
CA PRO A 287 10.32 5.57 12.88
C PRO A 287 11.23 5.93 11.71
N LYS A 288 11.60 4.92 10.89
CA LYS A 288 12.45 5.13 9.71
C LYS A 288 11.69 5.79 8.56
N MET A 289 10.42 5.44 8.38
CA MET A 289 9.55 6.11 7.40
C MET A 289 9.31 7.57 7.77
N LEU A 290 9.14 7.89 9.05
CA LEU A 290 9.02 9.25 9.55
C LEU A 290 10.32 10.06 9.32
N GLU A 291 11.49 9.45 9.54
CA GLU A 291 12.79 10.06 9.25
C GLU A 291 12.93 10.37 7.75
N LEU A 292 12.56 9.44 6.88
CA LEU A 292 12.58 9.63 5.43
C LEU A 292 11.68 10.80 4.98
N PHE A 293 10.48 10.89 5.52
CA PHE A 293 9.61 12.05 5.27
C PHE A 293 10.28 13.37 5.69
N ARG A 294 10.84 13.42 6.92
CA ARG A 294 11.55 14.61 7.43
C ARG A 294 12.81 14.95 6.64
N SER A 295 13.44 13.97 6.00
CA SER A 295 14.57 14.18 5.08
C SER A 295 14.17 14.58 3.66
N GLY A 296 12.89 14.78 3.39
CA GLY A 296 12.38 15.31 2.12
C GLY A 296 11.84 14.27 1.14
N LEU A 297 11.55 13.04 1.58
CA LEU A 297 10.80 12.11 0.73
C LEU A 297 9.41 12.69 0.41
N PRO A 298 9.03 12.89 -0.87
CA PRO A 298 7.83 13.64 -1.24
C PRO A 298 6.55 12.80 -1.13
N VAL A 299 6.23 12.28 0.06
CA VAL A 299 5.09 11.37 0.31
C VAL A 299 3.77 11.96 -0.15
N ALA A 300 3.57 13.27 0.07
CA ALA A 300 2.35 13.96 -0.34
C ALA A 300 2.10 13.93 -1.87
N SER A 301 3.15 13.75 -2.68
CA SER A 301 3.03 13.66 -4.15
C SER A 301 2.28 12.42 -4.63
N LEU A 302 2.06 11.44 -3.76
CA LEU A 302 1.23 10.28 -4.06
C LEU A 302 -0.27 10.62 -4.08
N ILE A 303 -0.68 11.70 -3.39
CA ILE A 303 -2.08 12.08 -3.23
C ILE A 303 -2.53 12.83 -4.49
N THR A 304 -3.52 12.29 -5.16
CA THR A 304 -4.06 12.90 -6.37
C THR A 304 -5.42 13.58 -6.14
N HIS A 305 -6.21 13.06 -5.20
CA HIS A 305 -7.56 13.56 -4.97
C HIS A 305 -7.94 13.49 -3.50
N ARG A 306 -8.82 14.40 -3.07
CA ARG A 306 -9.44 14.45 -1.76
C ARG A 306 -10.94 14.61 -1.92
N PHE A 307 -11.71 13.88 -1.16
CA PHE A 307 -13.16 13.93 -1.17
C PHE A 307 -13.69 13.97 0.27
N PRO A 308 -14.75 14.71 0.55
CA PRO A 308 -15.48 14.51 1.81
C PRO A 308 -16.09 13.10 1.84
N LEU A 309 -16.34 12.57 3.03
CA LEU A 309 -16.91 11.23 3.24
C LEU A 309 -18.16 11.00 2.36
N GLU A 310 -19.01 12.00 2.23
CA GLU A 310 -20.25 11.93 1.47
C GLU A 310 -20.07 11.67 -0.02
N GLN A 311 -18.88 11.95 -0.56
CA GLN A 311 -18.52 11.72 -1.97
C GLN A 311 -17.69 10.43 -2.16
N ALA A 312 -17.75 9.50 -1.22
CA ALA A 312 -16.99 8.25 -1.30
C ALA A 312 -17.29 7.45 -2.58
N ASP A 313 -18.51 7.49 -3.11
CA ASP A 313 -18.87 6.82 -4.37
C ASP A 313 -18.07 7.37 -5.57
N GLU A 314 -17.86 8.68 -5.64
CA GLU A 314 -17.03 9.32 -6.67
C GLU A 314 -15.55 8.95 -6.48
N ALA A 315 -15.07 8.95 -5.23
CA ALA A 315 -13.72 8.56 -4.89
C ALA A 315 -13.40 7.11 -5.33
N PHE A 316 -14.30 6.16 -5.09
CA PHE A 316 -14.13 4.78 -5.53
C PHE A 316 -14.18 4.63 -7.06
N ARG A 317 -15.05 5.35 -7.75
CA ARG A 317 -15.08 5.35 -9.23
C ARG A 317 -13.77 5.85 -9.82
N LEU A 318 -13.18 6.86 -9.23
CA LEU A 318 -11.90 7.42 -9.70
C LEU A 318 -10.74 6.42 -9.53
N MET A 319 -10.79 5.57 -8.51
CA MET A 319 -9.79 4.51 -8.29
C MET A 319 -9.71 3.49 -9.43
N GLU A 320 -10.67 3.45 -10.34
CA GLU A 320 -10.70 2.53 -11.50
C GLU A 320 -9.67 2.86 -12.60
N GLY A 321 -8.49 3.33 -12.24
CA GLY A 321 -7.37 3.48 -13.17
C GLY A 321 -6.94 4.93 -13.43
N LYS A 322 -7.57 5.91 -12.77
CA LYS A 322 -7.33 7.34 -13.04
C LYS A 322 -6.61 8.08 -11.91
N SER A 323 -6.18 7.38 -10.87
CA SER A 323 -5.65 8.03 -9.68
C SER A 323 -4.42 7.33 -9.08
N GLY A 324 -3.67 8.10 -8.30
CA GLY A 324 -2.77 7.61 -7.26
C GLY A 324 -3.53 7.36 -5.96
N LYS A 325 -3.06 7.91 -4.83
CA LYS A 325 -3.79 7.86 -3.56
C LYS A 325 -4.96 8.84 -3.57
N VAL A 326 -6.11 8.33 -3.16
CA VAL A 326 -7.35 9.08 -2.97
C VAL A 326 -7.66 9.09 -1.48
N LEU A 327 -7.97 10.26 -0.93
CA LEU A 327 -8.27 10.45 0.48
C LEU A 327 -9.76 10.75 0.68
N LEU A 328 -10.31 10.25 1.79
CA LEU A 328 -11.58 10.70 2.36
C LEU A 328 -11.30 11.55 3.59
N GLU A 329 -11.92 12.72 3.68
CA GLU A 329 -11.81 13.69 4.79
C GLU A 329 -13.11 13.73 5.60
N TYR A 330 -13.00 13.97 6.93
CA TYR A 330 -14.10 13.84 7.90
C TYR A 330 -14.31 15.10 8.71
#